data_397fe5fa442b84c249b179292ed06153
#
_entry.id   397fe5fa442b84c249b179292ed06153
#
_cell.length_a   1.000
_cell.length_b   1.000
_cell.length_c   1.000
_cell.angle_alpha   90.00
_cell.angle_beta   90.00
_cell.angle_gamma   90.00
#
_symmetry.space_group_name_H-M   'P 1'
#
loop_
_entity.id
_entity.type
_entity.pdbx_description
1 polymer ?
#
loop_
_entity_poly.entity_id
_entity_poly.type
_entity_poly.pdbx_seq_one_letter_code
_entity_poly.pdbx_strand_id
1 'polypeptide(L)'
;MGSRKRNGPVVALALALLLGSALSGGCATDPAPPPGAGVPVREPVDGSGRRITLTVGVFGTFGLQEAGLYDTYMRLHPDIAVRQTSLTRNDVYYPQLLTHLTAGSGLADVQAVEVGNIAEVLATQAGRLDGLGSAPGVDREAFLPWKWAQGTAPDGRTLALGTDIGPQAVCYRKDLFARAGLPTERGAVGRLWAGDWRKYLAAGVRYRERAPEGTAFTDSASGVMAAVTGSAALRYYDERGDLIVAVNPAVREAWDLAAAFARQGLTARLQQFTPGWDQAFANGAFATVACPAWMLGYIQDKAGPAGRGRWDVAAAPRPGSWGGSFLVVPSAGRHRAEAARLAAWLTAPAQQAVLFERRGSFPSASAAYALPAVADARHPYFGDAPVGEIFAAAARGVPRAPVGPKDALVAQTLADVGMLQVDQTGRPPESAWKAAMKAIDNALDR
;
A
#
# COMPACT_ATOMS: atom_id res chain seq x y z
N MET A 1 -10.17 25.79 57.26
CA MET A 1 -10.81 27.10 56.98
C MET A 1 -10.73 27.22 55.43
N GLY A 2 -11.73 27.14 54.70
CA GLY A 2 -13.14 27.34 54.52
C GLY A 2 -13.33 27.30 53.01
N SER A 3 -13.95 26.28 52.48
CA SER A 3 -15.30 26.19 51.96
C SER A 3 -15.79 27.37 51.10
N ARG A 4 -16.08 27.08 49.83
CA ARG A 4 -17.34 27.50 49.19
C ARG A 4 -17.59 26.80 47.87
N LYS A 5 -18.59 25.92 47.89
CA LYS A 5 -19.36 25.40 46.75
C LYS A 5 -20.20 26.52 46.13
N ARG A 6 -20.42 26.45 44.80
CA ARG A 6 -21.61 27.06 44.19
C ARG A 6 -22.13 26.15 43.08
N ASN A 7 -23.38 25.71 43.30
CA ASN A 7 -24.23 24.91 42.41
C ASN A 7 -25.04 25.82 41.47
N GLY A 8 -25.36 25.29 40.30
CA GLY A 8 -26.63 25.30 39.60
C GLY A 8 -26.82 26.32 38.46
N PRO A 9 -27.84 26.19 37.61
CA PRO A 9 -28.90 25.19 37.61
C PRO A 9 -29.12 24.46 36.27
N VAL A 10 -29.85 23.36 36.37
CA VAL A 10 -30.54 22.58 35.36
C VAL A 10 -31.73 23.38 34.84
N VAL A 11 -31.94 23.38 33.49
CA VAL A 11 -33.22 23.76 32.90
C VAL A 11 -33.73 22.61 32.03
N ALA A 12 -34.77 21.96 32.53
CA ALA A 12 -35.64 21.08 31.78
C ALA A 12 -36.75 21.92 31.14
N LEU A 13 -37.10 21.67 29.91
CA LEU A 13 -38.41 22.16 29.39
C LEU A 13 -39.10 21.09 28.56
N ALA A 14 -40.39 21.07 28.80
CA ALA A 14 -41.34 20.01 28.63
C ALA A 14 -41.94 19.93 27.21
N LEU A 15 -42.51 18.77 26.99
CA LEU A 15 -43.43 18.29 25.96
C LEU A 15 -44.65 19.22 25.78
N ALA A 16 -45.17 19.38 24.54
CA ALA A 16 -46.54 19.69 24.26
C ALA A 16 -47.01 18.94 22.97
N LEU A 17 -47.90 18.00 23.20
CA LEU A 17 -48.77 17.38 22.16
C LEU A 17 -49.90 18.36 21.81
N LEU A 18 -50.26 18.41 20.52
CA LEU A 18 -51.60 18.79 20.08
C LEU A 18 -52.02 17.95 18.90
N LEU A 19 -53.10 17.18 19.11
CA LEU A 19 -53.94 16.53 18.10
C LEU A 19 -54.81 17.57 17.40
N GLY A 20 -55.06 17.38 16.11
CA GLY A 20 -56.09 18.10 15.38
C GLY A 20 -56.43 17.42 14.06
N SER A 21 -57.57 16.72 14.05
CA SER A 21 -58.20 16.08 12.88
C SER A 21 -58.93 17.10 12.04
N ALA A 22 -58.91 16.98 10.72
CA ALA A 22 -60.06 17.32 9.84
C ALA A 22 -59.87 16.72 8.44
N LEU A 23 -60.85 15.96 8.02
CA LEU A 23 -61.10 15.49 6.66
C LEU A 23 -61.57 16.64 5.76
N SER A 24 -61.11 16.70 4.52
CA SER A 24 -61.90 17.14 3.38
C SER A 24 -61.31 16.63 2.08
N GLY A 25 -62.09 15.90 1.31
CA GLY A 25 -61.75 15.35 0.00
C GLY A 25 -61.69 16.44 -1.08
N GLY A 26 -60.84 16.25 -2.04
CA GLY A 26 -60.76 17.04 -3.26
C GLY A 26 -60.11 16.19 -4.33
N CYS A 27 -60.88 15.81 -5.37
CA CYS A 27 -60.33 15.20 -6.58
C CYS A 27 -59.44 16.22 -7.28
N ALA A 28 -58.16 15.91 -7.39
CA ALA A 28 -57.24 16.60 -8.27
C ALA A 28 -56.62 15.59 -9.23
N THR A 29 -56.81 15.86 -10.51
CA THR A 29 -56.22 15.15 -11.65
C THR A 29 -54.68 15.20 -11.58
N ASP A 30 -54.04 14.03 -11.63
CA ASP A 30 -52.59 13.90 -11.72
C ASP A 30 -52.04 14.55 -12.99
N PRO A 31 -50.99 15.39 -12.91
CA PRO A 31 -50.27 15.83 -14.09
C PRO A 31 -49.39 14.68 -14.61
N ALA A 32 -49.34 14.51 -15.94
CA ALA A 32 -48.54 13.53 -16.63
C ALA A 32 -47.03 13.67 -16.23
N PRO A 33 -46.30 12.55 -16.05
CA PRO A 33 -44.88 12.59 -15.74
C PRO A 33 -44.06 13.15 -16.91
N PRO A 34 -42.94 13.89 -16.65
CA PRO A 34 -42.14 14.43 -17.69
C PRO A 34 -41.45 13.31 -18.50
N PRO A 35 -41.20 13.51 -19.81
CA PRO A 35 -40.53 12.52 -20.65
C PRO A 35 -39.03 12.45 -20.26
N GLY A 36 -38.60 11.33 -19.67
CA GLY A 36 -37.21 11.11 -19.23
C GLY A 36 -37.08 10.14 -18.06
N ALA A 37 -38.14 9.49 -17.62
CA ALA A 37 -38.02 8.41 -16.64
C ALA A 37 -37.28 7.23 -17.26
N GLY A 38 -36.00 7.09 -16.86
CA GLY A 38 -35.17 5.96 -17.25
C GLY A 38 -35.88 4.63 -16.95
N VAL A 39 -35.74 3.70 -17.87
CA VAL A 39 -36.17 2.31 -17.73
C VAL A 39 -35.73 1.82 -16.35
N PRO A 40 -36.61 1.27 -15.50
CA PRO A 40 -36.21 0.72 -14.23
C PRO A 40 -35.18 -0.38 -14.49
N VAL A 41 -33.95 -0.14 -14.07
CA VAL A 41 -32.91 -1.14 -14.08
C VAL A 41 -33.38 -2.27 -13.20
N ARG A 42 -33.73 -3.41 -13.81
CA ARG A 42 -34.09 -4.62 -13.06
C ARG A 42 -33.00 -4.92 -12.06
N GLU A 43 -33.33 -4.90 -10.78
CA GLU A 43 -32.43 -5.43 -9.77
C GLU A 43 -32.17 -6.92 -10.05
N PRO A 44 -30.97 -7.34 -10.04
CA PRO A 44 -30.55 -8.65 -10.50
C PRO A 44 -30.67 -9.69 -9.40
N VAL A 45 -31.01 -10.88 -9.77
CA VAL A 45 -31.52 -11.92 -8.89
C VAL A 45 -30.73 -13.23 -9.14
N ASP A 46 -30.33 -13.91 -8.06
CA ASP A 46 -29.93 -15.32 -8.13
C ASP A 46 -31.12 -16.16 -8.62
N GLY A 47 -30.93 -17.44 -8.88
CA GLY A 47 -32.02 -18.34 -9.30
C GLY A 47 -33.24 -18.37 -8.33
N SER A 48 -33.16 -17.66 -7.19
CA SER A 48 -34.24 -17.45 -6.22
C SER A 48 -34.84 -16.04 -6.28
N GLY A 49 -34.41 -15.18 -7.19
CA GLY A 49 -34.85 -13.80 -7.31
C GLY A 49 -34.11 -12.78 -6.45
N ARG A 50 -32.97 -13.14 -5.81
CA ARG A 50 -32.23 -12.27 -4.91
C ARG A 50 -30.88 -11.85 -5.54
N ARG A 51 -30.48 -10.60 -5.31
CA ARG A 51 -29.17 -10.04 -5.70
C ARG A 51 -28.06 -10.75 -4.96
N ILE A 52 -27.02 -11.22 -5.68
CA ILE A 52 -25.80 -11.76 -5.09
C ILE A 52 -24.99 -10.60 -4.48
N THR A 53 -24.63 -10.70 -3.22
CA THR A 53 -23.70 -9.76 -2.58
C THR A 53 -22.36 -10.42 -2.42
N LEU A 54 -21.32 -9.87 -3.08
CA LEU A 54 -19.92 -10.24 -2.88
C LEU A 54 -19.27 -9.28 -1.90
N THR A 55 -18.46 -9.82 -1.00
CA THR A 55 -17.69 -9.06 -0.02
C THR A 55 -16.21 -9.09 -0.40
N VAL A 56 -15.52 -7.94 -0.23
CA VAL A 56 -14.07 -7.81 -0.45
C VAL A 56 -13.41 -7.36 0.84
N GLY A 57 -12.56 -8.19 1.42
CA GLY A 57 -11.80 -7.89 2.62
C GLY A 57 -10.44 -7.31 2.26
N VAL A 58 -10.13 -6.11 2.75
CA VAL A 58 -8.87 -5.40 2.46
C VAL A 58 -8.26 -4.79 3.73
N PHE A 59 -7.05 -4.27 3.61
CA PHE A 59 -6.34 -3.52 4.65
C PHE A 59 -5.95 -2.12 4.15
N GLY A 60 -5.82 -1.19 5.08
CA GLY A 60 -5.43 0.19 4.79
C GLY A 60 -6.38 0.86 3.79
N THR A 61 -5.85 1.81 3.06
CA THR A 61 -6.53 2.44 1.92
C THR A 61 -6.16 1.68 0.64
N PHE A 62 -6.81 0.54 0.41
CA PHE A 62 -6.50 -0.34 -0.72
C PHE A 62 -6.84 0.30 -2.08
N GLY A 63 -7.85 1.17 -2.10
CA GLY A 63 -8.12 2.07 -3.21
C GLY A 63 -9.13 1.56 -4.25
N LEU A 64 -9.56 0.32 -4.22
CA LEU A 64 -10.49 -0.25 -5.22
C LEU A 64 -11.85 0.46 -5.20
N GLN A 65 -12.39 0.70 -4.00
CA GLN A 65 -13.65 1.41 -3.81
C GLN A 65 -13.51 2.87 -4.21
N GLU A 66 -12.48 3.55 -3.74
CA GLU A 66 -12.21 4.96 -3.98
C GLU A 66 -11.88 5.25 -5.47
N ALA A 67 -11.37 4.26 -6.18
CA ALA A 67 -11.19 4.31 -7.64
C ALA A 67 -12.51 4.09 -8.41
N GLY A 68 -13.64 3.80 -7.73
CA GLY A 68 -14.94 3.56 -8.35
C GLY A 68 -15.02 2.25 -9.13
N LEU A 69 -14.12 1.30 -8.84
CA LEU A 69 -14.06 0.03 -9.56
C LEU A 69 -15.27 -0.85 -9.21
N TYR A 70 -15.71 -0.86 -7.95
CA TYR A 70 -16.92 -1.62 -7.57
C TYR A 70 -18.18 -1.09 -8.25
N ASP A 71 -18.35 0.23 -8.32
CA ASP A 71 -19.50 0.83 -9.01
C ASP A 71 -19.49 0.50 -10.50
N THR A 72 -18.31 0.48 -11.11
CA THR A 72 -18.15 0.08 -12.50
C THR A 72 -18.49 -1.39 -12.70
N TYR A 73 -18.02 -2.28 -11.84
CA TYR A 73 -18.35 -3.69 -11.88
C TYR A 73 -19.85 -3.95 -11.70
N MET A 74 -20.49 -3.30 -10.74
CA MET A 74 -21.93 -3.41 -10.49
C MET A 74 -22.79 -2.91 -11.64
N ARG A 75 -22.31 -1.91 -12.40
CA ARG A 75 -23.01 -1.48 -13.64
C ARG A 75 -22.92 -2.52 -14.75
N LEU A 76 -21.80 -3.22 -14.86
CA LEU A 76 -21.58 -4.29 -15.85
C LEU A 76 -22.28 -5.60 -15.47
N HIS A 77 -22.47 -5.82 -14.16
CA HIS A 77 -23.08 -7.00 -13.55
C HIS A 77 -24.18 -6.59 -12.59
N PRO A 78 -25.33 -6.16 -13.13
CA PRO A 78 -26.41 -5.62 -12.33
C PRO A 78 -26.99 -6.66 -11.33
N ASP A 79 -26.76 -7.96 -11.48
CA ASP A 79 -27.07 -9.07 -10.57
C ASP A 79 -26.11 -9.20 -9.38
N ILE A 80 -25.08 -8.39 -9.30
CA ILE A 80 -24.09 -8.45 -8.24
C ILE A 80 -24.02 -7.11 -7.48
N ALA A 81 -24.02 -7.19 -6.15
CA ALA A 81 -23.62 -6.10 -5.29
C ALA A 81 -22.21 -6.38 -4.74
N VAL A 82 -21.34 -5.38 -4.69
CA VAL A 82 -20.00 -5.50 -4.08
C VAL A 82 -19.95 -4.64 -2.84
N ARG A 83 -19.44 -5.19 -1.73
CA ARG A 83 -19.22 -4.49 -0.46
C ARG A 83 -17.80 -4.71 0.02
N GLN A 84 -17.14 -3.66 0.46
CA GLN A 84 -15.81 -3.74 1.05
C GLN A 84 -15.85 -3.73 2.57
N THR A 85 -15.00 -4.54 3.20
CA THR A 85 -14.62 -4.43 4.61
C THR A 85 -13.12 -4.13 4.67
N SER A 86 -12.72 -3.19 5.52
CA SER A 86 -11.32 -2.79 5.66
C SER A 86 -10.91 -2.72 7.11
N LEU A 87 -9.72 -3.23 7.43
CA LEU A 87 -9.01 -2.95 8.67
C LEU A 87 -7.89 -1.95 8.39
N THR A 88 -7.65 -1.03 9.32
CA THR A 88 -6.75 0.12 9.10
C THR A 88 -5.33 -0.29 8.75
N ARG A 89 -4.83 -1.44 9.26
CA ARG A 89 -3.44 -1.86 9.12
C ARG A 89 -3.32 -3.36 8.82
N ASN A 90 -2.32 -3.72 8.01
CA ASN A 90 -2.06 -5.11 7.65
C ASN A 90 -1.63 -5.98 8.84
N ASP A 91 -0.89 -5.43 9.80
CA ASP A 91 -0.46 -6.16 11.01
C ASP A 91 -1.63 -6.57 11.94
N VAL A 92 -2.79 -5.91 11.81
CA VAL A 92 -4.04 -6.32 12.47
C VAL A 92 -4.88 -7.24 11.57
N TYR A 93 -4.92 -6.95 10.27
CA TYR A 93 -5.71 -7.69 9.29
C TYR A 93 -5.18 -9.11 9.06
N TYR A 94 -3.88 -9.25 8.87
CA TYR A 94 -3.26 -10.51 8.44
C TYR A 94 -3.42 -11.67 9.45
N PRO A 95 -3.17 -11.49 10.76
CA PRO A 95 -3.43 -12.55 11.75
C PRO A 95 -4.89 -13.01 11.80
N GLN A 96 -5.84 -12.07 11.60
CA GLN A 96 -7.27 -12.41 11.53
C GLN A 96 -7.57 -13.19 10.25
N LEU A 97 -7.01 -12.81 9.11
CA LEU A 97 -7.15 -13.54 7.85
C LEU A 97 -6.67 -15.00 8.00
N LEU A 98 -5.49 -15.23 8.59
CA LEU A 98 -4.98 -16.58 8.82
C LEU A 98 -5.91 -17.40 9.73
N THR A 99 -6.39 -16.80 10.80
CA THR A 99 -7.34 -17.43 11.73
C THR A 99 -8.62 -17.84 11.00
N HIS A 100 -9.20 -16.94 10.21
CA HIS A 100 -10.43 -17.17 9.47
C HIS A 100 -10.23 -18.19 8.33
N LEU A 101 -9.09 -18.17 7.63
CA LEU A 101 -8.76 -19.19 6.63
C LEU A 101 -8.66 -20.56 7.27
N THR A 102 -8.01 -20.68 8.42
CA THR A 102 -7.89 -21.93 9.17
C THR A 102 -9.26 -22.45 9.64
N ALA A 103 -10.11 -21.54 10.15
CA ALA A 103 -11.46 -21.87 10.62
C ALA A 103 -12.46 -22.14 9.48
N GLY A 104 -12.18 -21.67 8.26
CA GLY A 104 -13.11 -21.73 7.13
C GLY A 104 -14.36 -20.88 7.31
N SER A 105 -14.30 -19.84 8.13
CA SER A 105 -15.42 -18.95 8.44
C SER A 105 -14.98 -17.53 8.77
N GLY A 106 -15.89 -16.55 8.68
CA GLY A 106 -15.55 -15.13 8.93
C GLY A 106 -14.80 -14.45 7.78
N LEU A 107 -14.75 -15.09 6.61
CA LEU A 107 -14.04 -14.60 5.43
C LEU A 107 -14.95 -13.77 4.53
N ALA A 108 -14.38 -12.76 3.89
CA ALA A 108 -14.98 -12.15 2.71
C ALA A 108 -14.82 -13.09 1.49
N ASP A 109 -15.65 -12.90 0.46
CA ASP A 109 -15.61 -13.70 -0.78
C ASP A 109 -14.31 -13.51 -1.56
N VAL A 110 -13.73 -12.31 -1.50
CA VAL A 110 -12.41 -11.97 -2.02
C VAL A 110 -11.57 -11.37 -0.90
N GLN A 111 -10.34 -11.80 -0.73
CA GLN A 111 -9.44 -11.31 0.32
C GLN A 111 -8.16 -10.73 -0.29
N ALA A 112 -7.73 -9.59 0.23
CA ALA A 112 -6.43 -9.02 -0.11
C ALA A 112 -5.32 -9.68 0.73
N VAL A 113 -4.13 -9.86 0.12
CA VAL A 113 -2.94 -10.37 0.79
C VAL A 113 -1.75 -9.50 0.39
N GLU A 114 -1.02 -8.97 1.37
CA GLU A 114 0.20 -8.18 1.14
C GLU A 114 1.36 -9.10 0.69
N VAL A 115 2.28 -8.58 -0.14
CA VAL A 115 3.36 -9.36 -0.76
C VAL A 115 4.26 -10.07 0.25
N GLY A 116 4.53 -9.49 1.40
CA GLY A 116 5.36 -10.12 2.44
C GLY A 116 4.68 -11.28 3.16
N ASN A 117 3.35 -11.42 2.98
CA ASN A 117 2.55 -12.46 3.60
C ASN A 117 2.11 -13.56 2.61
N ILE A 118 2.20 -13.29 1.29
CA ILE A 118 1.64 -14.20 0.28
C ILE A 118 2.27 -15.60 0.32
N ALA A 119 3.57 -15.68 0.50
CA ALA A 119 4.29 -16.96 0.53
C ALA A 119 3.83 -17.84 1.70
N GLU A 120 3.57 -17.27 2.89
CA GLU A 120 3.01 -18.00 4.03
C GLU A 120 1.59 -18.49 3.75
N VAL A 121 0.75 -17.63 3.16
CA VAL A 121 -0.62 -18.02 2.80
C VAL A 121 -0.61 -19.17 1.79
N LEU A 122 0.23 -19.10 0.76
CA LEU A 122 0.34 -20.17 -0.23
C LEU A 122 0.96 -21.46 0.32
N ALA A 123 1.89 -21.37 1.25
CA ALA A 123 2.51 -22.53 1.88
C ALA A 123 1.56 -23.23 2.88
N THR A 124 0.75 -22.46 3.64
CA THR A 124 -0.03 -23.02 4.75
C THR A 124 -1.52 -23.13 4.47
N GLN A 125 -2.06 -22.35 3.54
CA GLN A 125 -3.50 -22.22 3.28
C GLN A 125 -3.91 -22.56 1.83
N ALA A 126 -3.01 -23.12 0.99
CA ALA A 126 -3.30 -23.42 -0.42
C ALA A 126 -4.56 -24.29 -0.62
N GLY A 127 -4.82 -25.22 0.28
CA GLY A 127 -6.04 -26.08 0.27
C GLY A 127 -7.34 -25.33 0.63
N ARG A 128 -7.24 -24.08 1.10
CA ARG A 128 -8.37 -23.24 1.49
C ARG A 128 -8.67 -22.13 0.46
N LEU A 129 -7.95 -22.13 -0.66
CA LEU A 129 -8.07 -21.11 -1.71
C LEU A 129 -8.44 -21.74 -3.04
N ASP A 130 -9.20 -21.02 -3.84
CA ASP A 130 -9.54 -21.41 -5.20
C ASP A 130 -8.43 -21.07 -6.19
N GLY A 131 -8.32 -21.92 -7.22
CA GLY A 131 -7.45 -21.64 -8.36
C GLY A 131 -7.96 -20.47 -9.19
N LEU A 132 -7.15 -19.45 -9.37
CA LEU A 132 -7.49 -18.26 -10.15
C LEU A 132 -6.81 -18.20 -11.52
N GLY A 133 -5.76 -18.99 -11.75
CA GLY A 133 -4.97 -18.92 -13.00
C GLY A 133 -5.75 -19.23 -14.28
N SER A 134 -6.85 -19.98 -14.17
CA SER A 134 -7.75 -20.31 -15.28
C SER A 134 -9.13 -19.62 -15.16
N ALA A 135 -9.27 -18.66 -14.25
CA ALA A 135 -10.54 -17.93 -14.11
C ALA A 135 -10.84 -17.12 -15.39
N PRO A 136 -12.12 -17.02 -15.78
CA PRO A 136 -12.49 -16.26 -16.97
C PRO A 136 -11.97 -14.82 -16.95
N GLY A 137 -11.28 -14.39 -18.01
CA GLY A 137 -10.70 -13.06 -18.13
C GLY A 137 -9.28 -12.92 -17.57
N VAL A 138 -8.70 -13.97 -17.00
CA VAL A 138 -7.29 -13.98 -16.57
C VAL A 138 -6.40 -14.32 -17.75
N ASP A 139 -5.44 -13.45 -18.02
CA ASP A 139 -4.38 -13.65 -19.00
C ASP A 139 -3.02 -13.56 -18.25
N ARG A 140 -2.34 -14.68 -18.14
CA ARG A 140 -1.02 -14.78 -17.50
C ARG A 140 0.02 -13.84 -18.13
N GLU A 141 0.00 -13.73 -19.46
CA GLU A 141 0.99 -12.95 -20.19
C GLU A 141 0.83 -11.43 -19.98
N ALA A 142 -0.34 -11.02 -19.48
CA ALA A 142 -0.57 -9.63 -19.10
C ALA A 142 0.20 -9.20 -17.85
N PHE A 143 0.64 -10.13 -17.01
CA PHE A 143 1.31 -9.86 -15.74
C PHE A 143 2.83 -9.93 -15.85
N LEU A 144 3.52 -9.24 -14.93
CA LEU A 144 4.95 -9.44 -14.72
C LEU A 144 5.22 -10.89 -14.29
N PRO A 145 6.12 -11.62 -14.98
CA PRO A 145 6.36 -13.05 -14.71
C PRO A 145 6.72 -13.35 -13.24
N TRP A 146 7.51 -12.49 -12.61
CA TRP A 146 7.90 -12.66 -11.21
C TRP A 146 6.73 -12.43 -10.24
N LYS A 147 5.83 -11.48 -10.55
CA LYS A 147 4.64 -11.23 -9.73
C LYS A 147 3.63 -12.38 -9.84
N TRP A 148 3.47 -12.92 -11.05
CA TRP A 148 2.68 -14.13 -11.27
C TRP A 148 3.22 -15.32 -10.48
N ALA A 149 4.54 -15.54 -10.53
CA ALA A 149 5.18 -16.61 -9.77
C ALA A 149 4.96 -16.50 -8.26
N GLN A 150 4.96 -15.28 -7.69
CA GLN A 150 4.65 -15.04 -6.28
C GLN A 150 3.20 -15.41 -5.90
N GLY A 151 2.26 -15.39 -6.84
CA GLY A 151 0.86 -15.80 -6.65
C GLY A 151 0.60 -17.29 -6.93
N THR A 152 1.66 -18.05 -7.29
CA THR A 152 1.57 -19.46 -7.65
C THR A 152 2.11 -20.32 -6.50
N ALA A 153 1.28 -21.26 -6.03
CA ALA A 153 1.64 -22.19 -4.98
C ALA A 153 2.67 -23.25 -5.44
N PRO A 154 3.36 -23.93 -4.53
CA PRO A 154 4.35 -24.97 -4.87
C PRO A 154 3.80 -26.11 -5.74
N ASP A 155 2.48 -26.39 -5.66
CA ASP A 155 1.80 -27.40 -6.50
C ASP A 155 1.51 -26.92 -7.93
N GLY A 156 1.94 -25.70 -8.30
CA GLY A 156 1.77 -25.11 -9.63
C GLY A 156 0.44 -24.40 -9.84
N ARG A 157 -0.49 -24.40 -8.89
CA ARG A 157 -1.75 -23.67 -8.99
C ARG A 157 -1.53 -22.17 -8.71
N THR A 158 -1.99 -21.31 -9.60
CA THR A 158 -2.07 -19.86 -9.32
C THR A 158 -3.30 -19.60 -8.45
N LEU A 159 -3.09 -19.22 -7.20
CA LEU A 159 -4.13 -19.01 -6.18
C LEU A 159 -4.35 -17.52 -5.87
N ALA A 160 -3.44 -16.65 -6.33
CA ALA A 160 -3.49 -15.23 -6.08
C ALA A 160 -3.18 -14.44 -7.35
N LEU A 161 -3.96 -13.38 -7.60
CA LEU A 161 -3.74 -12.45 -8.71
C LEU A 161 -3.19 -11.13 -8.17
N GLY A 162 -2.08 -10.66 -8.75
CA GLY A 162 -1.44 -9.42 -8.33
C GLY A 162 -2.32 -8.19 -8.62
N THR A 163 -2.48 -7.30 -7.65
CA THR A 163 -3.20 -6.03 -7.80
C THR A 163 -2.27 -4.89 -8.23
N ASP A 164 -1.08 -4.86 -7.62
CA ASP A 164 -0.11 -3.79 -7.78
C ASP A 164 1.30 -4.27 -7.41
N ILE A 165 2.26 -3.41 -7.66
CA ILE A 165 3.64 -3.51 -7.20
C ILE A 165 4.09 -2.16 -6.66
N GLY A 166 5.17 -2.14 -5.87
CA GLY A 166 5.75 -0.91 -5.31
C GLY A 166 7.09 -0.51 -5.93
N PRO A 167 7.16 -0.21 -7.26
CA PRO A 167 8.42 0.24 -7.84
C PRO A 167 8.88 1.52 -7.16
N GLN A 168 10.18 1.58 -6.81
CA GLN A 168 10.72 2.65 -5.98
C GLN A 168 11.25 3.82 -6.80
N ALA A 169 10.99 5.02 -6.28
CA ALA A 169 11.63 6.27 -6.61
C ALA A 169 12.17 6.93 -5.33
N VAL A 170 12.68 8.15 -5.43
CA VAL A 170 12.94 9.03 -4.28
C VAL A 170 12.08 10.27 -4.42
N CYS A 171 11.17 10.46 -3.47
CA CYS A 171 10.44 11.70 -3.31
C CYS A 171 11.30 12.70 -2.55
N TYR A 172 11.38 13.95 -3.02
CA TYR A 172 12.24 14.97 -2.41
C TYR A 172 11.59 16.34 -2.35
N ARG A 173 12.03 17.13 -1.38
CA ARG A 173 11.61 18.51 -1.17
C ARG A 173 12.51 19.46 -1.97
N LYS A 174 11.99 20.00 -3.07
CA LYS A 174 12.70 20.95 -3.94
C LYS A 174 13.16 22.19 -3.18
N ASP A 175 12.31 22.73 -2.33
CA ASP A 175 12.60 23.91 -1.53
C ASP A 175 13.73 23.69 -0.50
N LEU A 176 13.78 22.50 0.13
CA LEU A 176 14.85 22.15 1.05
C LEU A 176 16.16 21.88 0.31
N PHE A 177 16.11 21.25 -0.87
CA PHE A 177 17.27 21.04 -1.74
C PHE A 177 17.84 22.36 -2.21
N ALA A 178 16.99 23.31 -2.67
CA ALA A 178 17.42 24.65 -3.05
C ALA A 178 18.15 25.38 -1.92
N ARG A 179 17.59 25.34 -0.70
CA ARG A 179 18.18 25.96 0.49
C ARG A 179 19.51 25.34 0.88
N ALA A 180 19.68 24.02 0.63
CA ALA A 180 20.96 23.32 0.86
C ALA A 180 21.94 23.46 -0.31
N GLY A 181 21.60 24.20 -1.37
CA GLY A 181 22.47 24.37 -2.55
C GLY A 181 22.60 23.11 -3.41
N LEU A 182 21.63 22.20 -3.32
CA LEU A 182 21.55 21.01 -4.17
C LEU A 182 20.65 21.26 -5.39
N PRO A 183 20.83 20.47 -6.48
CA PRO A 183 19.93 20.54 -7.63
C PRO A 183 18.47 20.36 -7.24
N THR A 184 17.56 21.00 -8.01
CA THR A 184 16.11 20.92 -7.77
C THR A 184 15.35 20.32 -8.94
N GLU A 185 16.00 20.16 -10.11
CA GLU A 185 15.43 19.53 -11.28
C GLU A 185 15.56 18.00 -11.13
N ARG A 186 14.46 17.25 -11.38
CA ARG A 186 14.35 15.81 -11.07
C ARG A 186 15.42 14.95 -11.72
N GLY A 187 15.78 15.22 -12.98
CA GLY A 187 16.83 14.48 -13.67
C GLY A 187 18.22 14.75 -13.05
N ALA A 188 18.50 16.01 -12.68
CA ALA A 188 19.76 16.36 -11.99
C ALA A 188 19.82 15.75 -10.59
N VAL A 189 18.69 15.73 -9.86
CA VAL A 189 18.57 15.09 -8.55
C VAL A 189 18.80 13.58 -8.67
N GLY A 190 18.15 12.89 -9.61
CA GLY A 190 18.36 11.46 -9.85
C GLY A 190 19.82 11.11 -10.18
N ARG A 191 20.53 11.99 -10.93
CA ARG A 191 21.96 11.80 -11.23
C ARG A 191 22.87 11.89 -10.01
N LEU A 192 22.46 12.56 -8.92
CA LEU A 192 23.27 12.63 -7.68
C LEU A 192 23.60 11.24 -7.13
N TRP A 193 22.69 10.30 -7.30
CA TRP A 193 22.78 8.98 -6.71
C TRP A 193 22.62 7.80 -7.68
N ALA A 194 22.56 8.07 -8.99
CA ALA A 194 22.33 7.03 -9.99
C ALA A 194 23.28 5.84 -9.84
N GLY A 195 22.72 4.64 -9.80
CA GLY A 195 23.42 3.35 -9.79
C GLY A 195 23.88 2.85 -8.43
N ASP A 196 23.92 3.70 -7.36
CA ASP A 196 24.48 3.28 -6.07
C ASP A 196 23.86 4.02 -4.88
N TRP A 197 23.34 3.29 -3.91
CA TRP A 197 22.81 3.83 -2.66
C TRP A 197 23.88 4.52 -1.78
N ARG A 198 25.16 4.20 -1.96
CA ARG A 198 26.26 4.93 -1.31
C ARG A 198 26.39 6.37 -1.80
N LYS A 199 26.05 6.63 -3.07
CA LYS A 199 25.96 7.99 -3.59
C LYS A 199 24.78 8.76 -2.97
N TYR A 200 23.67 8.06 -2.62
CA TYR A 200 22.57 8.66 -1.87
C TYR A 200 23.02 9.07 -0.46
N LEU A 201 23.84 8.24 0.22
CA LEU A 201 24.50 8.62 1.48
C LEU A 201 25.36 9.89 1.28
N ALA A 202 26.20 9.91 0.25
CA ALA A 202 27.05 11.07 -0.04
C ALA A 202 26.24 12.34 -0.32
N ALA A 203 25.10 12.23 -1.01
CA ALA A 203 24.18 13.36 -1.19
C ALA A 203 23.61 13.83 0.15
N GLY A 204 23.31 12.93 1.07
CA GLY A 204 22.85 13.25 2.43
C GLY A 204 23.91 14.00 3.24
N VAL A 205 25.17 13.61 3.15
CA VAL A 205 26.29 14.32 3.79
C VAL A 205 26.39 15.76 3.27
N ARG A 206 26.34 15.93 1.94
CA ARG A 206 26.36 17.27 1.32
C ARG A 206 25.14 18.12 1.69
N TYR A 207 23.96 17.50 1.80
CA TYR A 207 22.75 18.18 2.27
C TYR A 207 22.95 18.72 3.68
N ARG A 208 23.45 17.89 4.62
CA ARG A 208 23.64 18.25 6.02
C ARG A 208 24.57 19.45 6.22
N GLU A 209 25.57 19.65 5.35
CA GLU A 209 26.49 20.78 5.46
C GLU A 209 25.81 22.13 5.39
N ARG A 210 24.64 22.22 4.70
CA ARG A 210 23.89 23.46 4.47
C ARG A 210 22.38 23.28 4.71
N ALA A 211 22.01 22.22 5.41
CA ALA A 211 20.61 21.92 5.69
C ALA A 211 19.97 23.04 6.49
N PRO A 212 18.72 23.40 6.21
CA PRO A 212 17.94 24.23 7.12
C PRO A 212 17.84 23.61 8.50
N GLU A 213 17.88 24.45 9.53
CA GLU A 213 17.75 24.00 10.91
C GLU A 213 16.49 23.14 11.11
N GLY A 214 16.61 22.07 11.89
CA GLY A 214 15.52 21.15 12.17
C GLY A 214 15.14 20.22 11.02
N THR A 215 15.90 20.18 9.91
CA THR A 215 15.63 19.29 8.78
C THR A 215 16.69 18.21 8.62
N ALA A 216 16.27 16.95 8.46
CA ALA A 216 17.14 15.84 8.11
C ALA A 216 17.15 15.58 6.60
N PHE A 217 18.09 14.78 6.13
CA PHE A 217 18.13 14.38 4.72
C PHE A 217 17.03 13.37 4.39
N THR A 218 16.83 12.34 5.24
CA THR A 218 15.79 11.33 5.04
C THR A 218 14.98 11.10 6.32
N ASP A 219 13.87 10.42 6.20
CA ASP A 219 12.92 10.17 7.28
C ASP A 219 13.47 9.24 8.37
N SER A 220 14.05 8.09 7.98
CA SER A 220 14.50 7.06 8.90
C SER A 220 15.58 6.16 8.31
N ALA A 221 16.41 5.58 9.17
CA ALA A 221 17.36 4.55 8.78
C ALA A 221 16.62 3.25 8.36
N SER A 222 15.50 2.92 9.00
CA SER A 222 14.68 1.76 8.62
C SER A 222 14.14 1.89 7.19
N GLY A 223 13.69 3.09 6.78
CA GLY A 223 13.25 3.35 5.41
C GLY A 223 14.37 3.20 4.39
N VAL A 224 15.58 3.68 4.73
CA VAL A 224 16.77 3.47 3.88
C VAL A 224 17.10 1.98 3.76
N MET A 225 17.10 1.24 4.87
CA MET A 225 17.36 -0.20 4.86
C MET A 225 16.37 -0.96 3.99
N ALA A 226 15.08 -0.67 4.14
CA ALA A 226 14.02 -1.27 3.32
C ALA A 226 14.21 -1.00 1.83
N ALA A 227 14.56 0.24 1.45
CA ALA A 227 14.80 0.63 0.07
C ALA A 227 16.03 -0.06 -0.54
N VAL A 228 17.13 -0.14 0.19
CA VAL A 228 18.36 -0.83 -0.26
C VAL A 228 18.11 -2.33 -0.39
N THR A 229 17.48 -2.95 0.60
CA THR A 229 17.12 -4.37 0.58
C THR A 229 16.12 -4.67 -0.55
N GLY A 230 15.15 -3.78 -0.79
CA GLY A 230 14.19 -3.89 -1.90
C GLY A 230 14.82 -3.85 -3.29
N SER A 231 16.07 -3.38 -3.39
CA SER A 231 16.85 -3.35 -4.64
C SER A 231 17.77 -4.58 -4.81
N ALA A 232 17.75 -5.53 -3.88
CA ALA A 232 18.57 -6.74 -3.93
C ALA A 232 17.87 -7.89 -4.67
N ALA A 233 18.63 -8.69 -5.42
CA ALA A 233 18.12 -9.87 -6.11
C ALA A 233 17.80 -11.03 -5.15
N LEU A 234 18.52 -11.13 -4.05
CA LEU A 234 18.22 -12.02 -2.94
C LEU A 234 18.10 -11.17 -1.66
N ARG A 235 17.05 -11.40 -0.91
CA ARG A 235 16.79 -10.68 0.34
C ARG A 235 16.93 -11.63 1.53
N TYR A 236 15.81 -12.08 2.06
CA TYR A 236 15.78 -12.91 3.26
C TYR A 236 15.80 -14.39 2.96
N TYR A 237 15.37 -14.78 1.75
CA TYR A 237 15.29 -16.16 1.30
C TYR A 237 16.06 -16.36 -0.01
N ASP A 238 16.62 -17.56 -0.19
CA ASP A 238 17.22 -17.98 -1.45
C ASP A 238 16.17 -18.62 -2.40
N GLU A 239 16.61 -19.04 -3.58
CA GLU A 239 15.74 -19.66 -4.59
C GLU A 239 15.20 -21.03 -4.17
N ARG A 240 15.77 -21.67 -3.15
CA ARG A 240 15.31 -22.93 -2.58
C ARG A 240 14.29 -22.74 -1.46
N GLY A 241 14.07 -21.48 -1.05
CA GLY A 241 13.21 -21.14 0.08
C GLY A 241 13.90 -21.22 1.44
N ASP A 242 15.22 -21.35 1.47
CA ASP A 242 16.00 -21.33 2.72
C ASP A 242 16.16 -19.90 3.22
N LEU A 243 16.01 -19.68 4.53
CA LEU A 243 16.22 -18.38 5.16
C LEU A 243 17.71 -18.07 5.21
N ILE A 244 18.15 -17.02 4.53
CA ILE A 244 19.55 -16.60 4.42
C ILE A 244 19.84 -15.23 5.05
N VAL A 245 18.90 -14.63 5.76
CA VAL A 245 19.00 -13.26 6.28
C VAL A 245 20.27 -12.99 7.08
N ALA A 246 20.72 -13.96 7.90
CA ALA A 246 21.89 -13.80 8.75
C ALA A 246 23.21 -13.83 7.98
N VAL A 247 23.24 -14.49 6.83
CA VAL A 247 24.47 -14.74 6.03
C VAL A 247 24.48 -14.01 4.69
N ASN A 248 23.37 -13.38 4.31
CA ASN A 248 23.27 -12.69 3.04
C ASN A 248 24.04 -11.36 3.04
N PRO A 249 25.09 -11.21 2.22
CA PRO A 249 25.89 -9.99 2.18
C PRO A 249 25.11 -8.77 1.73
N ALA A 250 24.07 -8.94 0.89
CA ALA A 250 23.24 -7.83 0.43
C ALA A 250 22.39 -7.23 1.57
N VAL A 251 21.86 -8.07 2.47
CA VAL A 251 21.13 -7.62 3.66
C VAL A 251 22.06 -6.95 4.64
N ARG A 252 23.27 -7.51 4.82
CA ARG A 252 24.30 -6.90 5.67
C ARG A 252 24.77 -5.55 5.13
N GLU A 253 24.96 -5.41 3.82
CA GLU A 253 25.30 -4.12 3.19
C GLU A 253 24.18 -3.09 3.39
N ALA A 254 22.92 -3.49 3.23
CA ALA A 254 21.77 -2.62 3.49
C ALA A 254 21.74 -2.14 4.94
N TRP A 255 21.99 -3.04 5.87
CA TRP A 255 22.10 -2.75 7.29
C TRP A 255 23.21 -1.74 7.60
N ASP A 256 24.43 -2.01 7.13
CA ASP A 256 25.59 -1.17 7.41
C ASP A 256 25.44 0.23 6.81
N LEU A 257 24.84 0.32 5.60
CA LEU A 257 24.56 1.59 4.95
C LEU A 257 23.49 2.39 5.72
N ALA A 258 22.37 1.76 6.11
CA ALA A 258 21.33 2.41 6.91
C ALA A 258 21.87 2.89 8.27
N ALA A 259 22.69 2.07 8.93
CA ALA A 259 23.36 2.47 10.16
C ALA A 259 24.32 3.66 9.96
N ALA A 260 24.93 3.79 8.77
CA ALA A 260 25.74 4.96 8.44
C ALA A 260 24.92 6.24 8.34
N PHE A 261 23.69 6.19 7.80
CA PHE A 261 22.75 7.33 7.82
C PHE A 261 22.44 7.76 9.25
N ALA A 262 22.09 6.81 10.13
CA ALA A 262 21.79 7.10 11.53
C ALA A 262 23.00 7.74 12.26
N ARG A 263 24.18 7.09 12.17
CA ARG A 263 25.40 7.58 12.84
C ARG A 263 25.86 8.94 12.35
N GLN A 264 25.60 9.28 11.09
CA GLN A 264 25.96 10.58 10.54
C GLN A 264 24.86 11.64 10.74
N GLY A 265 23.77 11.32 11.48
CA GLY A 265 22.70 12.28 11.77
C GLY A 265 21.96 12.74 10.51
N LEU A 266 21.78 11.87 9.53
CA LEU A 266 21.12 12.17 8.27
C LEU A 266 19.62 11.85 8.28
N THR A 267 19.13 11.22 9.34
CA THR A 267 17.74 10.79 9.51
C THR A 267 16.97 11.72 10.45
N ALA A 268 15.67 11.85 10.24
CA ALA A 268 14.75 12.47 11.18
C ALA A 268 14.37 11.54 12.36
N ARG A 269 14.90 10.31 12.40
CA ARG A 269 14.71 9.30 13.45
C ARG A 269 13.26 8.93 13.69
N LEU A 270 12.46 8.92 12.63
CA LEU A 270 11.03 8.68 12.69
C LEU A 270 10.73 7.20 12.46
N GLN A 271 9.81 6.65 13.23
CA GLN A 271 9.20 5.37 12.89
C GLN A 271 8.13 5.60 11.83
N GLN A 272 8.24 4.93 10.69
CA GLN A 272 7.30 5.07 9.60
C GLN A 272 5.88 4.64 9.99
N PHE A 273 4.88 5.25 9.37
CA PHE A 273 3.44 5.01 9.62
C PHE A 273 2.97 5.33 11.04
N THR A 274 3.69 6.21 11.76
CA THR A 274 3.25 6.79 13.03
C THR A 274 2.72 8.21 12.83
N PRO A 275 1.91 8.76 13.77
CA PRO A 275 1.46 10.15 13.70
C PRO A 275 2.60 11.18 13.59
N GLY A 276 3.75 10.91 14.23
CA GLY A 276 4.93 11.77 14.12
C GLY A 276 5.53 11.79 12.71
N TRP A 277 5.59 10.64 12.06
CA TRP A 277 6.04 10.53 10.68
C TRP A 277 5.07 11.20 9.71
N ASP A 278 3.75 11.05 9.94
CA ASP A 278 2.72 11.71 9.16
C ASP A 278 2.86 13.24 9.19
N GLN A 279 3.03 13.81 10.39
CA GLN A 279 3.21 15.26 10.57
C GLN A 279 4.50 15.79 9.92
N ALA A 280 5.53 14.95 9.84
CA ALA A 280 6.83 15.32 9.29
C ALA A 280 6.77 15.66 7.79
N PHE A 281 5.83 15.12 7.03
CA PHE A 281 5.60 15.51 5.63
C PHE A 281 5.13 16.95 5.49
N ALA A 282 4.25 17.41 6.38
CA ALA A 282 3.70 18.76 6.35
C ALA A 282 4.73 19.79 6.84
N ASN A 283 5.41 19.53 7.95
CA ASN A 283 6.33 20.47 8.57
C ASN A 283 7.75 20.47 7.98
N GLY A 284 8.06 19.49 7.10
CA GLY A 284 9.34 19.44 6.40
C GLY A 284 10.52 18.98 7.27
N ALA A 285 10.28 18.06 8.20
CA ALA A 285 11.31 17.52 9.06
C ALA A 285 12.40 16.73 8.30
N PHE A 286 12.12 16.33 7.07
CA PHE A 286 13.10 15.67 6.19
C PHE A 286 12.94 16.11 4.73
N ALA A 287 14.05 15.98 4.00
CA ALA A 287 14.15 16.43 2.61
C ALA A 287 13.86 15.33 1.58
N THR A 288 14.05 14.06 1.92
CA THR A 288 13.85 12.92 1.02
C THR A 288 13.20 11.74 1.73
N VAL A 289 12.52 10.90 0.96
CA VAL A 289 12.04 9.59 1.38
C VAL A 289 12.09 8.64 0.18
N ALA A 290 12.53 7.39 0.38
CA ALA A 290 12.33 6.35 -0.62
C ALA A 290 10.82 6.12 -0.77
N CYS A 291 10.27 6.36 -1.97
CA CYS A 291 8.83 6.34 -2.18
C CYS A 291 8.44 5.38 -3.31
N PRO A 292 7.73 4.30 -3.01
CA PRO A 292 7.02 3.54 -4.02
C PRO A 292 5.84 4.35 -4.58
N ALA A 293 5.34 3.96 -5.74
CA ALA A 293 4.30 4.71 -6.45
C ALA A 293 3.06 5.02 -5.58
N TRP A 294 2.59 4.05 -4.80
CA TRP A 294 1.44 4.21 -3.90
C TRP A 294 1.65 5.28 -2.81
N MET A 295 2.91 5.58 -2.46
CA MET A 295 3.23 6.57 -1.43
C MET A 295 2.99 8.01 -1.91
N LEU A 296 2.87 8.25 -3.22
CA LEU A 296 2.60 9.61 -3.73
C LEU A 296 1.29 10.18 -3.18
N GLY A 297 0.21 9.37 -3.21
CA GLY A 297 -1.06 9.75 -2.61
C GLY A 297 -0.94 9.99 -1.09
N TYR A 298 -0.19 9.14 -0.41
CA TYR A 298 0.07 9.28 1.02
C TYR A 298 0.79 10.60 1.35
N ILE A 299 1.87 10.92 0.62
CA ILE A 299 2.61 12.18 0.78
C ILE A 299 1.68 13.37 0.52
N GLN A 300 0.87 13.33 -0.54
CA GLN A 300 -0.09 14.39 -0.85
C GLN A 300 -1.08 14.61 0.30
N ASP A 301 -1.65 13.53 0.85
CA ASP A 301 -2.61 13.59 1.94
C ASP A 301 -1.99 14.16 3.23
N LYS A 302 -0.76 13.72 3.59
CA LYS A 302 -0.09 14.13 4.83
C LYS A 302 0.59 15.49 4.74
N ALA A 303 1.19 15.83 3.61
CA ALA A 303 1.80 17.14 3.41
C ALA A 303 0.77 18.25 3.12
N GLY A 304 -0.45 17.87 2.75
CA GLY A 304 -1.55 18.79 2.49
C GLY A 304 -1.32 19.75 1.34
N PRO A 305 -2.21 20.76 1.15
CA PRO A 305 -2.11 21.71 0.05
C PRO A 305 -0.79 22.52 0.02
N ALA A 306 -0.20 22.80 1.17
CA ALA A 306 1.06 23.53 1.29
C ALA A 306 2.28 22.77 0.73
N GLY A 307 2.19 21.45 0.59
CA GLY A 307 3.24 20.62 -0.01
C GLY A 307 3.23 20.60 -1.53
N ARG A 308 2.16 21.07 -2.17
CA ARG A 308 2.04 21.10 -3.65
C ARG A 308 3.19 21.87 -4.28
N GLY A 309 3.87 21.24 -5.25
CA GLY A 309 5.02 21.82 -5.96
C GLY A 309 6.30 21.94 -5.13
N ARG A 310 6.24 21.71 -3.80
CA ARG A 310 7.44 21.58 -2.96
C ARG A 310 8.02 20.16 -3.02
N TRP A 311 7.16 19.16 -3.15
CA TRP A 311 7.56 17.78 -3.40
C TRP A 311 7.73 17.51 -4.88
N ASP A 312 8.72 16.68 -5.24
CA ASP A 312 8.95 16.16 -6.58
C ASP A 312 9.47 14.72 -6.50
N VAL A 313 9.58 14.04 -7.64
CA VAL A 313 9.95 12.63 -7.73
C VAL A 313 11.16 12.48 -8.65
N ALA A 314 12.22 11.84 -8.17
CA ALA A 314 13.40 11.47 -8.94
C ALA A 314 13.58 9.95 -8.96
N ALA A 315 14.26 9.43 -9.99
CA ALA A 315 14.61 8.00 -10.04
C ALA A 315 15.39 7.60 -8.78
N ALA A 316 15.12 6.40 -8.25
CA ALA A 316 15.89 5.83 -7.16
C ALA A 316 17.34 5.50 -7.58
N PRO A 317 18.29 5.38 -6.64
CA PRO A 317 19.66 4.96 -6.95
C PRO A 317 19.73 3.66 -7.73
N ARG A 318 18.92 2.69 -7.36
CA ARG A 318 18.74 1.40 -8.07
C ARG A 318 17.26 1.04 -8.08
N PRO A 319 16.78 0.38 -9.15
CA PRO A 319 15.43 -0.17 -9.15
C PRO A 319 15.21 -1.12 -7.98
N GLY A 320 14.04 -1.05 -7.38
CA GLY A 320 13.65 -1.90 -6.27
C GLY A 320 12.13 -1.88 -6.12
N SER A 321 11.61 -2.72 -5.25
CA SER A 321 10.17 -2.78 -4.94
C SER A 321 9.94 -2.82 -3.45
N TRP A 322 8.95 -2.04 -3.01
CA TRP A 322 8.45 -2.05 -1.65
C TRP A 322 6.93 -2.13 -1.65
N GLY A 323 6.41 -3.27 -1.17
CA GLY A 323 4.98 -3.53 -1.11
C GLY A 323 4.41 -4.08 -2.41
N GLY A 324 3.10 -4.00 -2.49
CA GLY A 324 2.26 -4.62 -3.50
C GLY A 324 1.41 -5.73 -2.91
N SER A 325 0.30 -6.05 -3.55
CA SER A 325 -0.71 -6.94 -2.98
C SER A 325 -1.24 -7.92 -4.01
N PHE A 326 -2.08 -8.81 -3.52
CA PHE A 326 -2.79 -9.83 -4.28
C PHE A 326 -4.24 -9.91 -3.84
N LEU A 327 -5.10 -10.44 -4.71
CA LEU A 327 -6.43 -10.92 -4.35
C LEU A 327 -6.45 -12.45 -4.40
N VAL A 328 -7.07 -13.05 -3.38
CA VAL A 328 -7.33 -14.50 -3.28
C VAL A 328 -8.82 -14.73 -3.07
N VAL A 329 -9.32 -15.92 -3.42
CA VAL A 329 -10.69 -16.33 -3.21
C VAL A 329 -10.71 -17.53 -2.28
N PRO A 330 -11.27 -17.39 -1.05
CA PRO A 330 -11.42 -18.50 -0.12
C PRO A 330 -12.41 -19.56 -0.63
N SER A 331 -12.05 -20.83 -0.55
CA SER A 331 -12.89 -21.96 -0.99
C SER A 331 -14.14 -22.19 -0.12
N ALA A 332 -14.20 -21.59 1.06
CA ALA A 332 -15.36 -21.64 1.96
C ALA A 332 -16.51 -20.73 1.54
N GLY A 333 -16.29 -19.82 0.55
CA GLY A 333 -17.30 -18.89 0.04
C GLY A 333 -18.45 -19.58 -0.70
N ARG A 334 -19.65 -18.99 -0.65
CA ARG A 334 -20.85 -19.52 -1.33
C ARG A 334 -20.87 -19.18 -2.83
N HIS A 335 -20.29 -18.04 -3.20
CA HIS A 335 -20.33 -17.47 -4.56
C HIS A 335 -18.92 -17.47 -5.19
N ARG A 336 -18.24 -18.63 -5.14
CA ARG A 336 -16.83 -18.79 -5.53
C ARG A 336 -16.57 -18.40 -6.98
N ALA A 337 -17.45 -18.79 -7.89
CA ALA A 337 -17.30 -18.49 -9.31
C ALA A 337 -17.46 -16.97 -9.59
N GLU A 338 -18.41 -16.32 -8.92
CA GLU A 338 -18.61 -14.87 -8.99
C GLU A 338 -17.46 -14.11 -8.35
N ALA A 339 -16.96 -14.56 -7.22
CA ALA A 339 -15.78 -14.00 -6.54
C ALA A 339 -14.51 -14.11 -7.41
N ALA A 340 -14.30 -15.26 -8.06
CA ALA A 340 -13.18 -15.45 -8.99
C ALA A 340 -13.28 -14.50 -10.20
N ARG A 341 -14.48 -14.32 -10.78
CA ARG A 341 -14.70 -13.35 -11.86
C ARG A 341 -14.45 -11.91 -11.40
N LEU A 342 -14.90 -11.55 -10.20
CA LEU A 342 -14.64 -10.22 -9.62
C LEU A 342 -13.14 -10.01 -9.40
N ALA A 343 -12.44 -10.97 -8.80
CA ALA A 343 -10.98 -10.89 -8.59
C ALA A 343 -10.22 -10.76 -9.92
N ALA A 344 -10.58 -11.56 -10.93
CA ALA A 344 -10.00 -11.49 -12.26
C ALA A 344 -10.23 -10.12 -12.92
N TRP A 345 -11.46 -9.59 -12.84
CA TRP A 345 -11.78 -8.29 -13.39
C TRP A 345 -11.04 -7.15 -12.68
N LEU A 346 -11.03 -7.15 -11.34
CA LEU A 346 -10.32 -6.13 -10.54
C LEU A 346 -8.81 -6.09 -10.80
N THR A 347 -8.22 -7.23 -11.17
CA THR A 347 -6.79 -7.35 -11.43
C THR A 347 -6.42 -7.30 -12.91
N ALA A 348 -7.38 -7.10 -13.81
CA ALA A 348 -7.11 -6.96 -15.23
C ALA A 348 -6.38 -5.63 -15.55
N PRO A 349 -5.59 -5.56 -16.64
CA PRO A 349 -4.74 -4.39 -16.95
C PRO A 349 -5.48 -3.06 -16.94
N ALA A 350 -6.69 -3.00 -17.49
CA ALA A 350 -7.48 -1.77 -17.56
C ALA A 350 -7.88 -1.25 -16.17
N GLN A 351 -8.26 -2.15 -15.25
CA GLN A 351 -8.65 -1.80 -13.89
C GLN A 351 -7.45 -1.40 -13.05
N GLN A 352 -6.32 -2.06 -13.23
CA GLN A 352 -5.06 -1.65 -12.58
C GLN A 352 -4.58 -0.28 -13.09
N ALA A 353 -4.77 0.03 -14.37
CA ALA A 353 -4.46 1.35 -14.91
C ALA A 353 -5.33 2.45 -14.26
N VAL A 354 -6.64 2.21 -14.11
CA VAL A 354 -7.56 3.12 -13.38
C VAL A 354 -7.15 3.26 -11.91
N LEU A 355 -6.77 2.17 -11.26
CA LEU A 355 -6.31 2.20 -9.87
C LEU A 355 -5.04 3.04 -9.71
N PHE A 356 -4.09 2.92 -10.66
CA PHE A 356 -2.89 3.75 -10.67
C PHE A 356 -3.22 5.23 -10.89
N GLU A 357 -4.00 5.56 -11.92
CA GLU A 357 -4.39 6.93 -12.23
C GLU A 357 -5.05 7.63 -11.04
N ARG A 358 -5.93 6.92 -10.32
CA ARG A 358 -6.74 7.50 -9.24
C ARG A 358 -6.10 7.41 -7.86
N ARG A 359 -5.27 6.38 -7.61
CA ARG A 359 -4.77 6.05 -6.26
C ARG A 359 -3.25 5.87 -6.18
N GLY A 360 -2.55 5.82 -7.32
CA GLY A 360 -1.10 5.68 -7.36
C GLY A 360 -0.58 4.24 -7.19
N SER A 361 -1.46 3.24 -7.07
CA SER A 361 -1.06 1.82 -6.98
C SER A 361 -0.56 1.33 -8.33
N PHE A 362 0.76 1.14 -8.49
CA PHE A 362 1.37 0.86 -9.80
C PHE A 362 1.05 -0.57 -10.27
N PRO A 363 0.63 -0.77 -11.55
CA PRO A 363 0.14 -2.04 -12.02
C PRO A 363 1.15 -3.19 -11.91
N SER A 364 0.71 -4.34 -11.41
CA SER A 364 1.40 -5.63 -11.52
C SER A 364 1.25 -6.26 -12.90
N ALA A 365 0.20 -5.87 -13.63
CA ALA A 365 -0.04 -6.24 -15.01
C ALA A 365 0.78 -5.33 -15.94
N SER A 366 1.88 -5.85 -16.50
CA SER A 366 2.75 -5.10 -17.41
C SER A 366 2.06 -4.64 -18.70
N ALA A 367 1.01 -5.33 -19.11
CA ALA A 367 0.17 -4.92 -20.24
C ALA A 367 -0.52 -3.56 -20.00
N ALA A 368 -0.72 -3.16 -18.74
CA ALA A 368 -1.24 -1.84 -18.40
C ALA A 368 -0.28 -0.69 -18.72
N TYR A 369 1.04 -0.94 -18.86
CA TYR A 369 2.04 0.13 -19.01
C TYR A 369 1.93 0.88 -20.34
N ALA A 370 1.31 0.27 -21.36
CA ALA A 370 1.05 0.90 -22.63
C ALA A 370 -0.28 1.68 -22.67
N LEU A 371 -1.13 1.53 -21.66
CA LEU A 371 -2.40 2.25 -21.60
C LEU A 371 -2.15 3.73 -21.26
N PRO A 372 -2.87 4.68 -21.88
CA PRO A 372 -2.67 6.11 -21.65
C PRO A 372 -2.74 6.52 -20.18
N ALA A 373 -3.64 5.91 -19.40
CA ALA A 373 -3.77 6.13 -17.95
C ALA A 373 -2.49 5.81 -17.16
N VAL A 374 -1.57 5.01 -17.72
CA VAL A 374 -0.27 4.71 -17.13
C VAL A 374 0.84 5.43 -17.89
N ALA A 375 0.91 5.25 -19.23
CA ALA A 375 1.99 5.77 -20.05
C ALA A 375 2.12 7.31 -19.95
N ASP A 376 0.99 8.01 -19.98
CA ASP A 376 0.93 9.49 -19.99
C ASP A 376 0.70 10.07 -18.59
N ALA A 377 0.70 9.23 -17.54
CA ALA A 377 0.37 9.66 -16.20
C ALA A 377 1.36 10.70 -15.67
N ARG A 378 0.82 11.85 -15.24
CA ARG A 378 1.54 12.94 -14.62
C ARG A 378 0.92 13.26 -13.26
N HIS A 379 1.72 13.73 -12.31
CA HIS A 379 1.22 14.04 -10.97
C HIS A 379 1.33 15.53 -10.65
N PRO A 380 0.21 16.30 -10.71
CA PRO A 380 0.24 17.75 -10.54
C PRO A 380 0.75 18.22 -9.18
N TYR A 381 0.58 17.41 -8.13
CA TYR A 381 1.08 17.74 -6.80
C TYR A 381 2.61 17.73 -6.74
N PHE A 382 3.27 16.88 -7.53
CA PHE A 382 4.72 16.71 -7.61
C PHE A 382 5.33 17.46 -8.80
N GLY A 383 4.89 18.71 -9.04
CA GLY A 383 5.44 19.53 -10.10
C GLY A 383 5.24 18.93 -11.49
N ASP A 384 4.10 18.32 -11.71
CA ASP A 384 3.72 17.66 -12.96
C ASP A 384 4.71 16.54 -13.37
N ALA A 385 5.20 15.76 -12.38
CA ALA A 385 6.15 14.68 -12.62
C ALA A 385 5.55 13.61 -13.55
N PRO A 386 6.29 13.09 -14.54
CA PRO A 386 5.85 12.02 -15.43
C PRO A 386 5.94 10.68 -14.69
N VAL A 387 5.03 10.47 -13.74
CA VAL A 387 5.05 9.33 -12.81
C VAL A 387 4.86 7.99 -13.52
N GLY A 388 4.11 7.97 -14.63
CA GLY A 388 3.97 6.78 -15.45
C GLY A 388 5.30 6.31 -16.01
N GLU A 389 6.09 7.21 -16.60
CA GLU A 389 7.42 6.93 -17.14
C GLU A 389 8.40 6.50 -16.03
N ILE A 390 8.47 7.29 -14.94
CA ILE A 390 9.38 7.05 -13.82
C ILE A 390 9.16 5.67 -13.22
N PHE A 391 7.91 5.33 -12.87
CA PHE A 391 7.61 4.07 -12.23
C PHE A 391 7.60 2.87 -13.18
N ALA A 392 7.25 3.05 -14.46
CA ALA A 392 7.40 2.00 -15.46
C ALA A 392 8.87 1.64 -15.70
N ALA A 393 9.76 2.62 -15.75
CA ALA A 393 11.21 2.38 -15.84
C ALA A 393 11.73 1.65 -14.60
N ALA A 394 11.32 2.08 -13.41
CA ALA A 394 11.67 1.41 -12.15
C ALA A 394 11.16 -0.04 -12.12
N ALA A 395 9.90 -0.28 -12.49
CA ALA A 395 9.26 -1.60 -12.46
C ALA A 395 9.95 -2.63 -13.37
N ARG A 396 10.41 -2.21 -14.56
CA ARG A 396 11.16 -3.07 -15.47
C ARG A 396 12.51 -3.52 -14.90
N GLY A 397 13.10 -2.70 -14.03
CA GLY A 397 14.39 -2.97 -13.40
C GLY A 397 14.30 -3.66 -12.04
N VAL A 398 13.11 -3.92 -11.50
CA VAL A 398 12.92 -4.60 -10.20
C VAL A 398 13.55 -6.00 -10.26
N PRO A 399 14.46 -6.34 -9.33
CA PRO A 399 15.02 -7.67 -9.25
C PRO A 399 13.95 -8.71 -8.90
N ARG A 400 14.09 -9.92 -9.45
CA ARG A 400 13.24 -11.07 -9.10
C ARG A 400 13.73 -11.66 -7.78
N ALA A 401 13.27 -11.10 -6.66
CA ALA A 401 13.64 -11.61 -5.36
C ALA A 401 12.65 -12.68 -4.89
N PRO A 402 13.11 -13.86 -4.45
CA PRO A 402 12.26 -14.82 -3.75
C PRO A 402 11.60 -14.20 -2.51
N VAL A 403 10.35 -14.58 -2.26
CA VAL A 403 9.60 -14.20 -1.07
C VAL A 403 9.31 -15.49 -0.29
N GLY A 404 9.72 -15.54 0.96
CA GLY A 404 9.51 -16.71 1.81
C GLY A 404 8.36 -16.54 2.81
N PRO A 405 7.97 -17.64 3.52
CA PRO A 405 6.78 -17.65 4.37
C PRO A 405 6.76 -16.62 5.49
N LYS A 406 7.92 -16.14 5.95
CA LYS A 406 8.06 -15.16 7.04
C LYS A 406 8.71 -13.84 6.60
N ASP A 407 8.64 -13.50 5.32
CA ASP A 407 9.29 -12.33 4.73
C ASP A 407 8.90 -11.03 5.47
N ALA A 408 7.60 -10.83 5.73
CA ALA A 408 7.10 -9.67 6.46
C ALA A 408 7.62 -9.61 7.90
N LEU A 409 7.63 -10.73 8.60
CA LEU A 409 8.13 -10.82 9.98
C LEU A 409 9.62 -10.50 10.07
N VAL A 410 10.42 -11.03 9.14
CA VAL A 410 11.87 -10.76 9.08
C VAL A 410 12.13 -9.28 8.79
N ALA A 411 11.43 -8.71 7.79
CA ALA A 411 11.54 -7.29 7.45
C ALA A 411 11.19 -6.38 8.63
N GLN A 412 10.06 -6.65 9.29
CA GLN A 412 9.60 -5.86 10.43
C GLN A 412 10.52 -6.00 11.64
N THR A 413 11.03 -7.21 11.93
CA THR A 413 11.97 -7.42 13.03
C THR A 413 13.30 -6.69 12.81
N LEU A 414 13.83 -6.71 11.60
CA LEU A 414 15.03 -5.95 11.23
C LEU A 414 14.80 -4.44 11.40
N ALA A 415 13.62 -3.94 11.05
CA ALA A 415 13.27 -2.53 11.19
C ALA A 415 13.09 -2.13 12.66
N ASP A 416 12.18 -2.80 13.39
CA ASP A 416 11.70 -2.34 14.70
C ASP A 416 12.62 -2.75 15.86
N VAL A 417 13.07 -4.02 15.89
CA VAL A 417 13.97 -4.51 16.94
C VAL A 417 15.42 -4.13 16.67
N GLY A 418 15.74 -3.98 15.38
CA GLY A 418 17.10 -3.68 14.93
C GLY A 418 17.35 -2.20 14.65
N MET A 419 17.01 -1.76 13.44
CA MET A 419 17.46 -0.47 12.90
C MET A 419 16.85 0.74 13.62
N LEU A 420 15.62 0.64 14.11
CA LEU A 420 14.98 1.70 14.89
C LEU A 420 15.75 2.01 16.18
N GLN A 421 16.34 0.97 16.84
CA GLN A 421 17.16 1.15 18.03
C GLN A 421 18.48 1.86 17.70
N VAL A 422 19.07 1.56 16.54
CA VAL A 422 20.28 2.28 16.06
C VAL A 422 19.95 3.75 15.82
N ASP A 423 18.82 4.02 15.17
CA ASP A 423 18.43 5.36 14.71
C ASP A 423 17.95 6.26 15.88
N GLN A 424 17.09 5.74 16.74
CA GLN A 424 16.47 6.55 17.81
C GLN A 424 17.31 6.61 19.08
N THR A 425 17.92 5.48 19.47
CA THR A 425 18.61 5.39 20.79
C THR A 425 20.13 5.44 20.68
N GLY A 426 20.69 5.38 19.45
CA GLY A 426 22.12 5.31 19.24
C GLY A 426 22.75 3.95 19.62
N ARG A 427 21.93 2.90 19.73
CA ARG A 427 22.44 1.55 20.02
C ARG A 427 23.50 1.15 19.01
N PRO A 428 24.63 0.53 19.42
CA PRO A 428 25.68 0.08 18.49
C PRO A 428 25.08 -0.85 17.44
N PRO A 429 25.34 -0.63 16.13
CA PRO A 429 24.70 -1.38 15.03
C PRO A 429 24.90 -2.89 15.16
N GLU A 430 26.09 -3.35 15.57
CA GLU A 430 26.36 -4.78 15.74
C GLU A 430 25.55 -5.40 16.89
N SER A 431 25.35 -4.66 17.98
CA SER A 431 24.51 -5.10 19.09
C SER A 431 23.02 -5.18 18.68
N ALA A 432 22.56 -4.21 17.87
CA ALA A 432 21.20 -4.18 17.36
C ALA A 432 20.97 -5.30 16.32
N TRP A 433 21.95 -5.56 15.45
CA TRP A 433 21.93 -6.69 14.52
C TRP A 433 21.77 -8.03 15.23
N LYS A 434 22.63 -8.30 16.22
CA LYS A 434 22.53 -9.53 17.02
C LYS A 434 21.19 -9.70 17.71
N ALA A 435 20.62 -8.60 18.21
CA ALA A 435 19.28 -8.62 18.83
C ALA A 435 18.17 -8.92 17.80
N ALA A 436 18.25 -8.34 16.60
CA ALA A 436 17.31 -8.61 15.53
C ALA A 436 17.40 -10.08 15.06
N MET A 437 18.60 -10.61 14.83
CA MET A 437 18.79 -12.01 14.45
C MET A 437 18.21 -12.95 15.51
N LYS A 438 18.53 -12.72 16.79
CA LYS A 438 17.96 -13.52 17.90
C LYS A 438 16.41 -13.44 17.94
N ALA A 439 15.83 -12.27 17.68
CA ALA A 439 14.39 -12.10 17.67
C ALA A 439 13.75 -12.84 16.48
N ILE A 440 14.40 -12.84 15.31
CA ILE A 440 13.97 -13.62 14.14
C ILE A 440 14.01 -15.10 14.46
N ASP A 441 15.13 -15.63 14.97
CA ASP A 441 15.26 -17.04 15.33
C ASP A 441 14.17 -17.47 16.33
N ASN A 442 13.96 -16.69 17.41
CA ASN A 442 12.92 -16.98 18.39
C ASN A 442 11.50 -16.96 17.81
N ALA A 443 11.24 -16.14 16.81
CA ALA A 443 9.91 -16.05 16.19
C ALA A 443 9.67 -17.17 15.16
N LEU A 444 10.74 -17.73 14.61
CA LEU A 444 10.66 -18.85 13.65
C LEU A 444 10.58 -20.22 14.34
N ASP A 445 11.17 -20.35 15.53
CA ASP A 445 11.16 -21.58 16.33
C ASP A 445 9.80 -21.87 17.03
N ARG A 446 8.81 -20.98 16.87
CA ARG A 446 7.44 -21.10 17.36
C ARG A 446 6.47 -21.46 16.23
#